data_342d10e2a0006b5ee07c92293d43c06b
#
_entry.id   342d10e2a0006b5ee07c92293d43c06b
#
_cell.length_a   1.000
_cell.length_b   1.000
_cell.length_c   1.000
_cell.angle_alpha   90.00
_cell.angle_beta   90.00
_cell.angle_gamma   90.00
#
_symmetry.space_group_name_H-M   'P 1'
#
loop_
_entity.id
_entity.type
_entity.pdbx_description
1 polymer ?
#
loop_
_entity_poly.entity_id
_entity_poly.type
_entity_poly.pdbx_seq_one_letter_code
_entity_poly.pdbx_strand_id
1 'polypeptide(L)'
;MRYWARFRWAATVALLVAASPTRAHALDMPSPFVQEVLIKSILVTLNDAVASDNFTVLHARISKPFRDQFPPDKLRTVFKDLVEKHAVFDAIVASPVIAEEEAKIDEKGVLRLKGRFDTTPKKVKYQLGFIPSDGQWKLSGISIDIE
;
A
#
# COMPACT_ATOMS: atom_id res chain seq x y z
N MET A 1 -27.95 -76.29 -5.40
CA MET A 1 -26.62 -75.69 -5.70
C MET A 1 -26.56 -74.30 -5.14
N ARG A 2 -25.75 -74.07 -4.16
CA ARG A 2 -25.61 -72.77 -3.48
C ARG A 2 -24.36 -72.11 -4.03
N TYR A 3 -24.49 -70.98 -4.74
CA TYR A 3 -23.39 -70.12 -5.15
C TYR A 3 -23.16 -69.06 -4.10
N TRP A 4 -22.03 -69.10 -3.41
CA TRP A 4 -21.57 -68.09 -2.52
C TRP A 4 -20.81 -67.02 -3.30
N ALA A 5 -21.39 -65.82 -3.47
CA ALA A 5 -20.71 -64.67 -4.01
C ALA A 5 -19.88 -64.03 -2.89
N ARG A 6 -18.57 -64.08 -3.01
CA ARG A 6 -17.65 -63.39 -2.10
C ARG A 6 -17.61 -61.90 -2.48
N PHE A 7 -18.21 -61.07 -1.67
CA PHE A 7 -18.03 -59.62 -1.78
C PHE A 7 -16.63 -59.22 -1.31
N ARG A 8 -15.80 -58.76 -2.25
CA ARG A 8 -14.50 -58.13 -1.95
C ARG A 8 -14.76 -56.67 -1.64
N TRP A 9 -14.54 -56.28 -0.40
CA TRP A 9 -14.52 -54.90 0.03
C TRP A 9 -13.23 -54.23 -0.51
N ALA A 10 -13.37 -53.34 -1.48
CA ALA A 10 -12.32 -52.47 -1.90
C ALA A 10 -12.33 -51.23 -0.93
N ALA A 11 -11.32 -51.17 -0.07
CA ALA A 11 -11.11 -50.01 0.77
C ALA A 11 -10.58 -48.85 -0.10
N THR A 12 -11.43 -47.92 -0.43
CA THR A 12 -11.01 -46.66 -1.06
C THR A 12 -10.41 -45.76 0.00
N VAL A 13 -9.08 -45.65 -0.01
CA VAL A 13 -8.37 -44.68 0.81
C VAL A 13 -8.58 -43.31 0.16
N ALA A 14 -9.49 -42.52 0.70
CA ALA A 14 -9.63 -41.10 0.33
C ALA A 14 -8.47 -40.32 0.94
N LEU A 15 -7.51 -39.92 0.09
CA LEU A 15 -6.44 -39.02 0.48
C LEU A 15 -7.04 -37.61 0.63
N LEU A 16 -7.34 -37.21 1.88
CA LEU A 16 -7.69 -35.83 2.20
C LEU A 16 -6.42 -34.98 2.09
N VAL A 17 -6.25 -34.33 0.93
CA VAL A 17 -5.28 -33.23 0.80
C VAL A 17 -5.84 -32.07 1.60
N ALA A 18 -5.36 -31.90 2.82
CA ALA A 18 -5.60 -30.71 3.61
C ALA A 18 -4.91 -29.52 2.91
N ALA A 19 -5.65 -28.75 2.14
CA ALA A 19 -5.20 -27.47 1.64
C ALA A 19 -5.06 -26.54 2.87
N SER A 20 -3.84 -26.42 3.38
CA SER A 20 -3.53 -25.42 4.39
C SER A 20 -3.79 -24.05 3.78
N PRO A 21 -4.65 -23.20 4.39
CA PRO A 21 -4.78 -21.84 3.91
C PRO A 21 -3.42 -21.17 4.10
N THR A 22 -2.80 -20.77 3.00
CA THR A 22 -1.61 -19.92 3.03
C THR A 22 -2.06 -18.62 3.68
N ARG A 23 -1.85 -18.49 5.00
CA ARG A 23 -1.99 -17.21 5.68
C ARG A 23 -0.98 -16.27 5.01
N ALA A 24 -1.48 -15.32 4.24
CA ALA A 24 -0.70 -14.15 3.91
C ALA A 24 -0.20 -13.61 5.24
N HIS A 25 1.13 -13.61 5.44
CA HIS A 25 1.71 -13.09 6.66
C HIS A 25 1.32 -11.62 6.77
N ALA A 26 0.46 -11.31 7.74
CA ALA A 26 0.22 -9.93 8.13
C ALA A 26 1.57 -9.37 8.60
N LEU A 27 1.96 -8.21 8.05
CA LEU A 27 3.14 -7.51 8.52
C LEU A 27 2.85 -6.89 9.89
N ASP A 28 3.85 -6.94 10.77
CA ASP A 28 3.77 -6.24 12.05
C ASP A 28 3.80 -4.73 11.87
N MET A 29 3.29 -4.01 12.88
CA MET A 29 3.38 -2.55 12.92
C MET A 29 4.84 -2.10 12.74
N PRO A 30 5.15 -1.30 11.71
CA PRO A 30 6.50 -0.83 11.49
C PRO A 30 6.93 0.14 12.59
N SER A 31 8.23 0.14 12.90
CA SER A 31 8.79 1.09 13.87
C SER A 31 8.57 2.56 13.41
N PRO A 32 8.60 3.53 14.32
CA PRO A 32 8.46 4.95 13.96
C PRO A 32 9.44 5.40 12.88
N PHE A 33 10.66 4.91 12.91
CA PHE A 33 11.66 5.17 11.86
C PHE A 33 11.21 4.64 10.48
N VAL A 34 10.70 3.41 10.43
CA VAL A 34 10.21 2.82 9.18
C VAL A 34 8.96 3.55 8.67
N GLN A 35 8.07 3.98 9.59
CA GLN A 35 6.92 4.82 9.23
C GLN A 35 7.36 6.13 8.57
N GLU A 36 8.36 6.82 9.13
CA GLU A 36 8.92 8.03 8.53
C GLU A 36 9.51 7.78 7.14
N VAL A 37 10.25 6.68 6.97
CA VAL A 37 10.78 6.26 5.67
C VAL A 37 9.67 6.02 4.65
N LEU A 38 8.60 5.32 5.04
CA LEU A 38 7.44 5.09 4.17
C LEU A 38 6.78 6.40 3.73
N ILE A 39 6.54 7.30 4.68
CA ILE A 39 5.92 8.61 4.42
C ILE A 39 6.79 9.43 3.47
N LYS A 40 8.05 9.67 3.83
CA LYS A 40 8.94 10.53 3.05
C LYS A 40 9.20 9.95 1.65
N SER A 41 9.47 8.66 1.55
CA SER A 41 9.80 8.04 0.27
C SER A 41 8.66 8.14 -0.75
N ILE A 42 7.42 7.96 -0.32
CA ILE A 42 6.28 8.03 -1.23
C ILE A 42 5.93 9.48 -1.59
N LEU A 43 6.03 10.41 -0.63
CA LEU A 43 5.75 11.82 -0.89
C LEU A 43 6.82 12.47 -1.77
N VAL A 44 8.09 12.12 -1.61
CA VAL A 44 9.16 12.56 -2.51
C VAL A 44 8.92 12.01 -3.93
N THR A 45 8.55 10.73 -4.03
CA THR A 45 8.21 10.14 -5.35
C THR A 45 7.02 10.86 -6.00
N LEU A 46 6.02 11.25 -5.23
CA LEU A 46 4.90 12.06 -5.74
C LEU A 46 5.36 13.45 -6.15
N ASN A 47 6.19 14.11 -5.35
CA ASN A 47 6.76 15.42 -5.69
C ASN A 47 7.51 15.37 -7.04
N ASP A 48 8.35 14.35 -7.23
CA ASP A 48 9.09 14.17 -8.48
C ASP A 48 8.15 13.89 -9.66
N ALA A 49 7.09 13.11 -9.44
CA ALA A 49 6.07 12.84 -10.46
C ALA A 49 5.33 14.14 -10.87
N VAL A 50 4.97 14.98 -9.91
CA VAL A 50 4.33 16.28 -10.15
C VAL A 50 5.30 17.24 -10.87
N ALA A 51 6.52 17.35 -10.40
CA ALA A 51 7.53 18.25 -10.98
C ALA A 51 7.93 17.88 -12.42
N SER A 52 7.98 16.59 -12.73
CA SER A 52 8.34 16.08 -14.06
C SER A 52 7.15 15.80 -14.97
N ASP A 53 5.91 15.94 -14.46
CA ASP A 53 4.67 15.50 -15.12
C ASP A 53 4.75 14.03 -15.60
N ASN A 54 5.38 13.17 -14.80
CA ASN A 54 5.61 11.77 -15.12
C ASN A 54 5.35 10.86 -13.91
N PHE A 55 4.27 10.09 -13.97
CA PHE A 55 3.79 9.23 -12.88
C PHE A 55 4.23 7.77 -12.99
N THR A 56 5.13 7.43 -13.89
CA THR A 56 5.58 6.05 -14.13
C THR A 56 6.28 5.45 -12.90
N VAL A 57 7.16 6.22 -12.25
CA VAL A 57 7.90 5.74 -11.06
C VAL A 57 6.97 5.60 -9.87
N LEU A 58 6.07 6.56 -9.65
CA LEU A 58 5.06 6.46 -8.59
C LEU A 58 4.18 5.22 -8.81
N HIS A 59 3.72 4.98 -10.02
CA HIS A 59 2.94 3.81 -10.38
C HIS A 59 3.67 2.49 -10.08
N ALA A 60 4.96 2.42 -10.35
CA ALA A 60 5.77 1.22 -10.06
C ALA A 60 5.92 0.95 -8.55
N ARG A 61 5.79 1.96 -7.69
CA ARG A 61 5.99 1.87 -6.24
C ARG A 61 4.73 1.61 -5.42
N ILE A 62 3.55 1.79 -6.00
CA ILE A 62 2.28 1.53 -5.32
C ILE A 62 1.92 0.05 -5.32
N SER A 63 0.96 -0.35 -4.49
CA SER A 63 0.51 -1.74 -4.39
C SER A 63 -0.15 -2.23 -5.68
N LYS A 64 -0.13 -3.54 -5.92
CA LYS A 64 -0.73 -4.12 -7.13
C LYS A 64 -2.21 -3.74 -7.30
N PRO A 65 -3.10 -3.86 -6.30
CA PRO A 65 -4.50 -3.45 -6.45
C PRO A 65 -4.66 -1.98 -6.82
N PHE A 66 -3.79 -1.12 -6.30
CA PHE A 66 -3.82 0.30 -6.61
C PHE A 66 -3.31 0.58 -8.04
N ARG A 67 -2.24 -0.10 -8.47
CA ARG A 67 -1.74 -0.01 -9.85
C ARG A 67 -2.77 -0.44 -10.88
N ASP A 68 -3.48 -1.52 -10.61
CA ASP A 68 -4.47 -2.06 -11.53
C ASP A 68 -5.65 -1.09 -11.75
N GLN A 69 -5.98 -0.28 -10.73
CA GLN A 69 -7.05 0.73 -10.80
C GLN A 69 -6.58 2.08 -11.34
N PHE A 70 -5.31 2.43 -11.17
CA PHE A 70 -4.75 3.73 -11.46
C PHE A 70 -3.49 3.62 -12.31
N PRO A 71 -3.60 3.42 -13.63
CA PRO A 71 -2.47 3.53 -14.54
C PRO A 71 -1.86 4.95 -14.49
N PRO A 72 -0.63 5.17 -14.99
CA PRO A 72 0.07 6.45 -14.86
C PRO A 72 -0.73 7.67 -15.31
N ASP A 73 -1.48 7.57 -16.42
CA ASP A 73 -2.32 8.67 -16.94
C ASP A 73 -3.49 9.00 -15.99
N LYS A 74 -4.04 7.98 -15.32
CA LYS A 74 -5.10 8.18 -14.34
C LYS A 74 -4.55 8.79 -13.06
N LEU A 75 -3.36 8.39 -12.61
CA LEU A 75 -2.67 9.06 -11.50
C LEU A 75 -2.40 10.53 -11.82
N ARG A 76 -1.93 10.84 -13.03
CA ARG A 76 -1.77 12.22 -13.49
C ARG A 76 -3.07 13.02 -13.40
N THR A 77 -4.20 12.41 -13.77
CA THR A 77 -5.52 13.05 -13.69
C THR A 77 -5.93 13.31 -12.22
N VAL A 78 -5.66 12.37 -11.32
CA VAL A 78 -5.94 12.53 -9.88
C VAL A 78 -5.17 13.70 -9.28
N PHE A 79 -3.89 13.86 -9.67
CA PHE A 79 -3.02 14.92 -9.17
C PHE A 79 -2.91 16.13 -10.12
N LYS A 80 -3.86 16.28 -11.05
CA LYS A 80 -3.85 17.33 -12.06
C LYS A 80 -3.66 18.73 -11.47
N ASP A 81 -4.36 19.05 -10.39
CA ASP A 81 -4.26 20.36 -9.75
C ASP A 81 -2.87 20.67 -9.21
N LEU A 82 -2.15 19.65 -8.70
CA LEU A 82 -0.76 19.81 -8.25
C LEU A 82 0.18 20.06 -9.45
N VAL A 83 -0.03 19.32 -10.54
CA VAL A 83 0.76 19.49 -11.76
C VAL A 83 0.55 20.87 -12.37
N GLU A 84 -0.71 21.31 -12.54
CA GLU A 84 -1.05 22.61 -13.14
C GLU A 84 -0.59 23.81 -12.29
N LYS A 85 -0.59 23.65 -10.97
CA LYS A 85 -0.10 24.68 -10.05
C LYS A 85 1.40 24.63 -9.83
N HIS A 86 2.12 23.69 -10.47
CA HIS A 86 3.54 23.44 -10.22
C HIS A 86 3.86 23.33 -8.73
N ALA A 87 3.02 22.55 -8.01
CA ALA A 87 3.10 22.41 -6.57
C ALA A 87 4.30 21.55 -6.18
N VAL A 88 5.44 22.21 -5.92
CA VAL A 88 6.67 21.56 -5.43
C VAL A 88 6.67 21.61 -3.90
N PHE A 89 6.97 20.47 -3.29
CA PHE A 89 7.00 20.29 -1.83
C PHE A 89 8.19 19.44 -1.35
N ASP A 90 9.31 19.52 -2.05
CA ASP A 90 10.55 18.82 -1.76
C ASP A 90 11.16 19.16 -0.39
N ALA A 91 10.83 20.31 0.17
CA ALA A 91 11.26 20.71 1.52
C ALA A 91 10.90 19.71 2.63
N ILE A 92 9.95 18.79 2.39
CA ILE A 92 9.62 17.69 3.31
C ILE A 92 10.82 16.79 3.63
N VAL A 93 11.78 16.69 2.73
CA VAL A 93 13.01 15.87 2.92
C VAL A 93 13.76 16.30 4.18
N ALA A 94 13.90 17.62 4.39
CA ALA A 94 14.61 18.20 5.51
C ALA A 94 13.73 18.51 6.74
N SER A 95 12.42 18.28 6.62
CA SER A 95 11.46 18.61 7.66
C SER A 95 11.09 17.40 8.50
N PRO A 96 10.83 17.56 9.80
CA PRO A 96 10.35 16.46 10.63
C PRO A 96 8.91 16.08 10.24
N VAL A 97 8.61 14.79 10.35
CA VAL A 97 7.24 14.28 10.27
C VAL A 97 6.51 14.62 11.56
N ILE A 98 5.34 15.25 11.46
CA ILE A 98 4.46 15.54 12.60
C ILE A 98 3.22 14.67 12.45
N ALA A 99 3.13 13.62 13.27
CA ALA A 99 1.95 12.76 13.29
C ALA A 99 0.75 13.51 13.89
N GLU A 100 -0.38 13.51 13.20
CA GLU A 100 -1.65 14.05 13.71
C GLU A 100 -2.52 12.96 14.35
N GLU A 101 -2.32 11.71 13.96
CA GLU A 101 -2.94 10.54 14.56
C GLU A 101 -1.88 9.46 14.79
N GLU A 102 -2.09 8.65 15.82
CA GLU A 102 -1.27 7.47 16.05
C GLU A 102 -1.40 6.48 14.88
N ALA A 103 -0.25 5.92 14.47
CA ALA A 103 -0.24 4.90 13.42
C ALA A 103 -1.05 3.67 13.85
N LYS A 104 -1.89 3.16 12.98
CA LYS A 104 -2.72 1.98 13.24
C LYS A 104 -2.84 1.08 12.01
N ILE A 105 -2.97 -0.21 12.24
CA ILE A 105 -3.39 -1.16 11.23
C ILE A 105 -4.88 -1.39 11.45
N ASP A 106 -5.70 -1.06 10.45
CA ASP A 106 -7.16 -1.20 10.54
C ASP A 106 -7.61 -2.67 10.37
N GLU A 107 -8.92 -2.92 10.53
CA GLU A 107 -9.51 -4.26 10.42
C GLU A 107 -9.30 -4.92 9.05
N LYS A 108 -9.00 -4.14 8.02
CA LYS A 108 -8.69 -4.61 6.67
C LYS A 108 -7.20 -4.85 6.43
N GLY A 109 -6.37 -4.68 7.48
CA GLY A 109 -4.92 -4.82 7.38
C GLY A 109 -4.22 -3.64 6.73
N VAL A 110 -4.87 -2.48 6.63
CA VAL A 110 -4.28 -1.27 6.07
C VAL A 110 -3.58 -0.48 7.17
N LEU A 111 -2.29 -0.23 7.01
CA LEU A 111 -1.54 0.69 7.84
C LEU A 111 -1.94 2.12 7.49
N ARG A 112 -2.52 2.84 8.45
CA ARG A 112 -2.97 4.22 8.33
C ARG A 112 -1.96 5.16 8.97
N LEU A 113 -1.42 6.08 8.18
CA LEU A 113 -0.50 7.11 8.62
C LEU A 113 -1.08 8.48 8.22
N LYS A 114 -1.25 9.36 9.22
CA LYS A 114 -1.79 10.70 9.02
C LYS A 114 -0.95 11.73 9.76
N GLY A 115 -0.62 12.80 9.08
CA GLY A 115 0.19 13.84 9.67
C GLY A 115 0.45 15.00 8.72
N ARG A 116 1.46 15.79 9.05
CA ARG A 116 1.85 16.95 8.28
C ARG A 116 3.34 17.23 8.36
N PHE A 117 3.78 18.10 7.47
CA PHE A 117 5.06 18.80 7.50
C PHE A 117 4.78 20.30 7.58
N ASP A 118 5.35 20.96 8.57
CA ASP A 118 5.28 22.41 8.71
C ASP A 118 6.38 23.08 7.88
N THR A 119 6.31 22.86 6.57
CA THR A 119 7.23 23.46 5.59
C THR A 119 6.86 24.91 5.27
N THR A 120 7.83 25.67 4.79
CA THR A 120 7.64 27.05 4.35
C THR A 120 7.94 27.13 2.85
N PRO A 121 7.17 27.83 2.03
CA PRO A 121 6.03 28.71 2.39
C PRO A 121 4.71 27.99 2.61
N LYS A 122 4.63 26.70 2.34
CA LYS A 122 3.39 25.92 2.39
C LYS A 122 3.53 24.71 3.29
N LYS A 123 2.48 24.42 4.04
CA LYS A 123 2.37 23.18 4.82
C LYS A 123 1.91 22.05 3.93
N VAL A 124 2.35 20.84 4.23
CA VAL A 124 1.94 19.62 3.51
C VAL A 124 1.25 18.69 4.49
N LYS A 125 -0.03 18.46 4.30
CA LYS A 125 -0.80 17.47 5.06
C LYS A 125 -0.97 16.19 4.24
N TYR A 126 -0.93 15.04 4.90
CA TYR A 126 -1.06 13.75 4.21
C TYR A 126 -1.93 12.78 5.01
N GLN A 127 -2.60 11.91 4.27
CA GLN A 127 -3.22 10.68 4.77
C GLN A 127 -2.82 9.55 3.83
N LEU A 128 -2.12 8.56 4.36
CA LEU A 128 -1.55 7.45 3.59
C LEU A 128 -2.09 6.13 4.12
N GLY A 129 -2.42 5.23 3.21
CA GLY A 129 -2.74 3.85 3.49
C GLY A 129 -1.74 2.93 2.81
N PHE A 130 -1.20 1.96 3.56
CA PHE A 130 -0.28 0.95 3.03
C PHE A 130 -0.83 -0.44 3.29
N ILE A 131 -0.62 -1.36 2.37
CA ILE A 131 -0.95 -2.77 2.53
C ILE A 131 0.29 -3.64 2.36
N PRO A 132 0.32 -4.83 2.98
CA PRO A 132 1.37 -5.80 2.71
C PRO A 132 1.32 -6.24 1.25
N SER A 133 2.45 -6.18 0.57
CA SER A 133 2.63 -6.67 -0.79
C SER A 133 4.07 -7.11 -0.97
N ASP A 134 4.29 -8.38 -1.35
CA ASP A 134 5.63 -8.96 -1.52
C ASP A 134 6.54 -8.78 -0.28
N GLY A 135 5.98 -8.96 0.92
CA GLY A 135 6.71 -8.81 2.19
C GLY A 135 7.06 -7.37 2.58
N GLN A 136 6.49 -6.39 1.91
CA GLN A 136 6.72 -4.96 2.15
C GLN A 136 5.41 -4.20 2.29
N TRP A 137 5.45 -3.07 2.99
CA TRP A 137 4.37 -2.10 3.00
C TRP A 137 4.39 -1.29 1.70
N LYS A 138 3.31 -1.39 0.89
CA LYS A 138 3.14 -0.62 -0.35
C LYS A 138 1.89 0.24 -0.30
N LEU A 139 1.98 1.43 -0.87
CA LEU A 139 0.89 2.39 -0.88
C LEU A 139 -0.37 1.84 -1.55
N SER A 140 -1.50 1.94 -0.88
CA SER A 140 -2.83 1.55 -1.37
C SER A 140 -3.83 2.71 -1.40
N GLY A 141 -3.47 3.85 -0.82
CA GLY A 141 -4.29 5.05 -0.83
C GLY A 141 -3.50 6.27 -0.40
N ILE A 142 -3.79 7.42 -1.01
CA ILE A 142 -3.13 8.68 -0.73
C ILE A 142 -4.11 9.84 -0.84
N SER A 143 -4.05 10.72 0.15
CA SER A 143 -4.62 12.06 0.10
C SER A 143 -3.55 13.04 0.56
N ILE A 144 -3.40 14.12 -0.19
CA ILE A 144 -2.45 15.19 0.10
C ILE A 144 -3.13 16.54 -0.03
N ASP A 145 -2.82 17.44 0.88
CA ASP A 145 -3.27 18.82 0.88
C ASP A 145 -2.07 19.74 1.11
N ILE A 146 -1.95 20.77 0.30
CA ILE A 146 -0.85 21.74 0.31
C ILE A 146 -1.46 23.12 0.56
N GLU A 147 -1.25 23.64 1.79
CA GLU A 147 -1.78 24.91 2.29
C GLU A 147 -0.73 26.03 2.33
#